data_96fee0e8238dd0cac23e1b1d9565aca8
#
_entry.id   96fee0e8238dd0cac23e1b1d9565aca8
#
_cell.length_a   1.000
_cell.length_b   1.000
_cell.length_c   1.000
_cell.angle_alpha   90.00
_cell.angle_beta   90.00
_cell.angle_gamma   90.00
#
_symmetry.space_group_name_H-M   'P 1'
#
loop_
_entity.id
_entity.type
_entity.pdbx_description
1 polymer ?
#
loop_
_entity_poly.entity_id
_entity_poly.type
_entity_poly.pdbx_seq_one_letter_code
_entity_poly.pdbx_strand_id
1 'polypeptide(L)'
;MTLNQITVPSLDLTKSIPFYEALGLQLIVKALPHYARFVCPTGSATFSLHQVDQLPSGEGIYVYFEMDNLDDYVEQLVQKGFEFDELPNDKNWLWREARLKDLDGNQLILYFAGENRLNPPWRVK
;
A
#
# COMPACT_ATOMS: atom_id res chain seq x y z
N MET A 1 -13.09 -17.56 6.74
CA MET A 1 -13.02 -16.40 5.83
C MET A 1 -11.62 -15.82 5.81
N THR A 2 -11.23 -15.20 4.71
CA THR A 2 -9.87 -14.69 4.50
C THR A 2 -9.95 -13.30 3.88
N LEU A 3 -9.28 -12.33 4.50
CA LEU A 3 -9.15 -11.01 3.92
C LEU A 3 -7.97 -11.06 2.94
N ASN A 4 -8.24 -10.91 1.64
CA ASN A 4 -7.20 -11.08 0.62
C ASN A 4 -7.28 -10.10 -0.55
N GLN A 5 -8.24 -9.19 -0.55
CA GLN A 5 -8.33 -8.16 -1.58
C GLN A 5 -8.87 -6.86 -1.02
N ILE A 6 -8.32 -5.76 -1.51
CA ILE A 6 -8.79 -4.42 -1.25
C ILE A 6 -8.88 -3.68 -2.58
N THR A 7 -9.88 -2.80 -2.71
CA THR A 7 -10.04 -1.95 -3.90
C THR A 7 -10.05 -0.48 -3.45
N VAL A 8 -9.27 0.34 -4.11
CA VAL A 8 -9.22 1.78 -3.83
C VAL A 8 -9.63 2.58 -5.06
N PRO A 9 -10.17 3.79 -4.88
CA PRO A 9 -10.60 4.62 -6.00
C PRO A 9 -9.42 5.29 -6.70
N SER A 10 -9.57 5.55 -8.00
CA SER A 10 -8.60 6.32 -8.79
C SER A 10 -9.34 7.15 -9.84
N LEU A 11 -8.91 8.39 -10.03
CA LEU A 11 -9.46 9.25 -11.07
C LEU A 11 -8.97 8.85 -12.47
N ASP A 12 -7.76 8.28 -12.57
CA ASP A 12 -7.14 7.95 -13.86
C ASP A 12 -6.22 6.74 -13.72
N LEU A 13 -6.70 5.57 -14.16
CA LEU A 13 -5.93 4.34 -14.06
C LEU A 13 -4.69 4.34 -14.94
N THR A 14 -4.68 5.09 -16.04
CA THR A 14 -3.50 5.15 -16.90
C THR A 14 -2.28 5.75 -16.21
N LYS A 15 -2.52 6.59 -15.19
CA LYS A 15 -1.47 7.16 -14.34
C LYS A 15 -1.19 6.31 -13.11
N SER A 16 -2.24 5.76 -12.50
CA SER A 16 -2.10 4.99 -11.25
C SER A 16 -1.46 3.62 -11.47
N ILE A 17 -1.69 2.96 -12.61
CA ILE A 17 -1.09 1.66 -12.90
C ILE A 17 0.44 1.74 -12.87
N PRO A 18 1.10 2.67 -13.59
CA PRO A 18 2.56 2.78 -13.50
C PRO A 18 3.08 3.06 -12.09
N PHE A 19 2.34 3.83 -11.30
CA PHE A 19 2.69 4.10 -9.91
C PHE A 19 2.79 2.80 -9.11
N TYR A 20 1.76 1.96 -9.18
CA TYR A 20 1.71 0.71 -8.41
C TYR A 20 2.69 -0.34 -8.95
N GLU A 21 2.94 -0.37 -10.25
CA GLU A 21 3.98 -1.22 -10.81
C GLU A 21 5.36 -0.80 -10.29
N ALA A 22 5.65 0.50 -10.27
CA ALA A 22 6.90 1.02 -9.74
C ALA A 22 7.03 0.81 -8.22
N LEU A 23 5.90 0.81 -7.50
CA LEU A 23 5.86 0.49 -6.07
C LEU A 23 6.26 -0.97 -5.81
N GLY A 24 6.04 -1.86 -6.77
CA GLY A 24 6.43 -3.26 -6.68
C GLY A 24 5.31 -4.27 -6.88
N LEU A 25 4.09 -3.83 -7.16
CA LEU A 25 2.98 -4.75 -7.39
C LEU A 25 2.97 -5.24 -8.83
N GLN A 26 2.50 -6.46 -9.04
CA GLN A 26 2.40 -7.06 -10.38
C GLN A 26 0.99 -6.92 -10.93
N LEU A 27 0.86 -6.24 -12.07
CA LEU A 27 -0.43 -6.10 -12.75
C LEU A 27 -0.87 -7.44 -13.32
N ILE A 28 -2.09 -7.87 -12.98
CA ILE A 28 -2.65 -9.14 -13.46
C ILE A 28 -3.96 -8.97 -14.23
N VAL A 29 -4.70 -7.86 -14.04
CA VAL A 29 -5.90 -7.54 -14.80
C VAL A 29 -5.85 -6.07 -15.19
N LYS A 30 -6.13 -5.79 -16.46
CA LYS A 30 -6.18 -4.43 -16.97
C LYS A 30 -7.42 -4.28 -17.85
N ALA A 31 -8.44 -3.62 -17.33
CA ALA A 31 -9.71 -3.37 -18.02
C ALA A 31 -9.97 -1.87 -18.06
N LEU A 32 -9.20 -1.16 -18.89
CA LEU A 32 -9.32 0.30 -18.99
C LEU A 32 -10.64 0.71 -19.62
N PRO A 33 -11.19 1.85 -19.19
CA PRO A 33 -10.67 2.77 -18.18
C PRO A 33 -11.09 2.43 -16.76
N HIS A 34 -11.82 1.35 -16.52
CA HIS A 34 -12.63 1.14 -15.30
C HIS A 34 -11.92 0.43 -14.17
N TYR A 35 -11.02 -0.51 -14.46
CA TYR A 35 -10.55 -1.44 -13.44
C TYR A 35 -9.14 -1.96 -13.72
N ALA A 36 -8.37 -2.18 -12.65
CA ALA A 36 -7.09 -2.87 -12.70
C ALA A 36 -6.90 -3.68 -11.42
N ARG A 37 -6.20 -4.81 -11.52
CA ARG A 37 -5.87 -5.64 -10.37
C ARG A 37 -4.41 -6.02 -10.39
N PHE A 38 -3.82 -5.98 -9.21
CA PHE A 38 -2.43 -6.37 -8.98
C PHE A 38 -2.38 -7.49 -7.96
N VAL A 39 -1.35 -8.31 -8.05
CA VAL A 39 -1.00 -9.25 -6.99
C VAL A 39 0.25 -8.76 -6.27
N CYS A 40 0.30 -8.95 -4.95
CA CYS A 40 1.49 -8.64 -4.17
C CYS A 40 2.63 -9.59 -4.54
N PRO A 41 3.89 -9.12 -4.53
CA PRO A 41 5.03 -9.97 -4.91
C PRO A 41 5.24 -11.14 -3.96
N THR A 42 4.76 -11.03 -2.72
CA THR A 42 4.84 -12.08 -1.71
C THR A 42 3.44 -12.39 -1.21
N GLY A 43 3.13 -13.68 -1.06
CA GLY A 43 1.79 -14.12 -0.71
C GLY A 43 0.86 -14.09 -1.91
N SER A 44 -0.45 -13.99 -1.66
CA SER A 44 -1.46 -14.06 -2.71
C SER A 44 -2.51 -12.94 -2.62
N ALA A 45 -2.30 -11.97 -1.74
CA ALA A 45 -3.24 -10.85 -1.64
C ALA A 45 -3.24 -10.02 -2.92
N THR A 46 -4.42 -9.50 -3.27
CA THR A 46 -4.59 -8.66 -4.45
C THR A 46 -5.00 -7.25 -4.05
N PHE A 47 -4.63 -6.32 -4.89
CA PHE A 47 -4.91 -4.91 -4.74
C PHE A 47 -5.51 -4.40 -6.04
N SER A 48 -6.64 -3.71 -5.96
CA SER A 48 -7.36 -3.28 -7.16
C SER A 48 -7.59 -1.79 -7.16
N LEU A 49 -7.69 -1.24 -8.36
CA LEU A 49 -8.10 0.13 -8.62
C LEU A 49 -9.42 0.12 -9.36
N HIS A 50 -10.35 1.00 -8.97
CA HIS A 50 -11.53 1.25 -9.78
C HIS A 50 -11.63 2.74 -10.08
N GLN A 51 -12.01 3.04 -11.32
CA GLN A 51 -12.18 4.43 -11.73
C GLN A 51 -13.40 5.05 -11.08
N VAL A 52 -13.22 6.27 -10.60
CA VAL A 52 -14.30 7.11 -10.08
C VAL A 52 -14.22 8.48 -10.73
N ASP A 53 -15.36 9.16 -10.84
CA ASP A 53 -15.38 10.53 -11.36
C ASP A 53 -15.05 11.56 -10.27
N GLN A 54 -15.27 11.19 -9.02
CA GLN A 54 -15.01 12.04 -7.87
C GLN A 54 -14.50 11.19 -6.71
N LEU A 55 -13.41 11.65 -6.08
CA LEU A 55 -12.84 10.95 -4.93
C LEU A 55 -13.72 11.14 -3.69
N PRO A 56 -13.83 10.11 -2.81
CA PRO A 56 -14.49 10.29 -1.52
C PRO A 56 -13.78 11.36 -0.68
N SER A 57 -14.51 11.99 0.20
CA SER A 57 -13.94 12.96 1.14
C SER A 57 -13.41 12.27 2.39
N GLY A 58 -12.47 12.92 3.09
CA GLY A 58 -11.86 12.40 4.32
C GLY A 58 -10.58 11.64 4.06
N GLU A 59 -10.02 11.05 5.12
CA GLU A 59 -8.76 10.30 5.02
C GLU A 59 -8.91 8.97 4.30
N GLY A 60 -10.10 8.39 4.33
CA GLY A 60 -10.33 7.07 3.77
C GLY A 60 -9.74 5.96 4.64
N ILE A 61 -9.29 4.89 3.99
CA ILE A 61 -8.68 3.74 4.66
C ILE A 61 -7.17 3.83 4.53
N TYR A 62 -6.48 3.09 5.42
CA TYR A 62 -5.03 2.92 5.34
C TYR A 62 -4.74 1.52 4.83
N VAL A 63 -3.90 1.43 3.78
CA VAL A 63 -3.50 0.15 3.20
C VAL A 63 -2.09 -0.16 3.65
N TYR A 64 -1.89 -1.32 4.25
CA TYR A 64 -0.63 -1.73 4.84
C TYR A 64 0.05 -2.80 3.98
N PHE A 65 1.31 -2.56 3.64
CA PHE A 65 2.16 -3.52 2.94
C PHE A 65 3.34 -3.84 3.85
N GLU A 66 3.41 -5.09 4.30
CA GLU A 66 4.51 -5.51 5.20
C GLU A 66 5.70 -6.04 4.41
N MET A 67 6.90 -5.70 4.87
CA MET A 67 8.16 -6.21 4.33
C MET A 67 9.23 -6.18 5.42
N ASP A 68 10.17 -7.11 5.39
CA ASP A 68 11.24 -7.18 6.39
C ASP A 68 12.45 -6.30 6.06
N ASN A 69 12.58 -5.86 4.81
CA ASN A 69 13.66 -4.98 4.33
C ASN A 69 13.18 -3.53 4.12
N LEU A 70 12.37 -3.02 5.04
CA LEU A 70 11.65 -1.76 4.88
C LEU A 70 12.57 -0.58 4.52
N ASP A 71 13.65 -0.38 5.28
CA ASP A 71 14.52 0.80 5.09
C ASP A 71 15.16 0.79 3.72
N ASP A 72 15.70 -0.35 3.28
CA ASP A 72 16.32 -0.48 1.96
C ASP A 72 15.30 -0.31 0.84
N TYR A 73 14.12 -0.87 1.03
CA TYR A 73 13.05 -0.77 0.02
C TYR A 73 12.60 0.68 -0.16
N VAL A 74 12.39 1.39 0.94
CA VAL A 74 12.00 2.82 0.91
C VAL A 74 13.09 3.65 0.25
N GLU A 75 14.37 3.38 0.56
CA GLU A 75 15.47 4.10 -0.08
C GLU A 75 15.45 3.92 -1.60
N GLN A 76 15.21 2.69 -2.08
CA GLN A 76 15.09 2.42 -3.52
C GLN A 76 13.90 3.18 -4.13
N LEU A 77 12.78 3.24 -3.44
CA LEU A 77 11.61 4.00 -3.92
C LEU A 77 11.91 5.50 -3.99
N VAL A 78 12.59 6.05 -2.99
CA VAL A 78 12.99 7.46 -3.00
C VAL A 78 13.89 7.74 -4.21
N GLN A 79 14.81 6.84 -4.52
CA GLN A 79 15.68 6.97 -5.70
C GLN A 79 14.90 6.92 -7.01
N LYS A 80 13.76 6.23 -7.03
CA LYS A 80 12.86 6.19 -8.19
C LYS A 80 11.98 7.44 -8.31
N GLY A 81 12.03 8.34 -7.32
CA GLY A 81 11.24 9.55 -7.32
C GLY A 81 9.99 9.53 -6.44
N PHE A 82 9.77 8.47 -5.65
CA PHE A 82 8.65 8.44 -4.70
C PHE A 82 8.87 9.44 -3.58
N GLU A 83 7.81 10.17 -3.23
CA GLU A 83 7.81 11.10 -2.11
C GLU A 83 7.07 10.48 -0.93
N PHE A 84 7.69 10.53 0.25
CA PHE A 84 7.11 9.98 1.48
C PHE A 84 6.66 11.10 2.40
N ASP A 85 5.49 10.94 2.99
CA ASP A 85 5.02 11.81 4.06
C ASP A 85 5.81 11.55 5.35
N GLU A 86 6.25 10.30 5.53
CA GLU A 86 7.01 9.86 6.69
C GLU A 86 8.00 8.79 6.26
N LEU A 87 9.29 9.03 6.47
CA LEU A 87 10.33 8.03 6.25
C LEU A 87 10.29 6.97 7.36
N PRO A 88 10.91 5.79 7.16
CA PRO A 88 10.82 4.71 8.14
C PRO A 88 11.21 5.18 9.54
N ASN A 89 10.33 4.91 10.50
CA ASN A 89 10.59 5.23 11.91
C ASN A 89 9.83 4.26 12.80
N ASP A 90 10.32 4.10 14.02
CA ASP A 90 9.73 3.20 15.00
C ASP A 90 8.54 3.87 15.69
N LYS A 91 7.44 3.16 15.76
CA LYS A 91 6.23 3.61 16.44
C LYS A 91 6.17 3.00 17.85
N ASN A 92 5.42 3.66 18.74
CA ASN A 92 5.28 3.17 20.11
C ASN A 92 4.42 1.90 20.21
N TRP A 93 3.75 1.51 19.13
CA TRP A 93 3.06 0.21 19.04
C TRP A 93 3.96 -0.91 18.49
N LEU A 94 5.26 -0.71 18.50
CA LEU A 94 6.32 -1.67 18.15
C LEU A 94 6.36 -2.05 16.67
N TRP A 95 5.79 -1.24 15.81
CA TRP A 95 5.90 -1.37 14.36
C TRP A 95 6.86 -0.29 13.84
N ARG A 96 7.55 -0.64 12.75
CA ARG A 96 8.32 0.37 12.01
C ARG A 96 7.55 0.70 10.74
N GLU A 97 7.31 1.99 10.48
CA GLU A 97 6.43 2.42 9.40
C GLU A 97 7.06 3.53 8.58
N ALA A 98 6.74 3.51 7.26
CA ALA A 98 6.91 4.62 6.34
C ALA A 98 5.56 4.90 5.70
N ARG A 99 5.24 6.16 5.45
CA ARG A 99 3.93 6.57 4.95
C ARG A 99 4.05 7.38 3.69
N LEU A 100 3.19 7.09 2.71
CA LEU A 100 3.09 7.85 1.49
C LEU A 100 1.64 7.82 1.00
N LYS A 101 1.36 8.66 0.01
CA LYS A 101 0.08 8.64 -0.68
C LYS A 101 0.28 8.22 -2.12
N ASP A 102 -0.73 7.58 -2.69
CA ASP A 102 -0.74 7.37 -4.14
C ASP A 102 -1.19 8.66 -4.85
N LEU A 103 -1.34 8.60 -6.17
CA LEU A 103 -1.66 9.78 -6.98
C LEU A 103 -3.05 10.35 -6.70
N ASP A 104 -3.92 9.56 -6.08
CA ASP A 104 -5.30 9.94 -5.74
C ASP A 104 -5.46 10.28 -4.26
N GLY A 105 -4.37 10.28 -3.49
CA GLY A 105 -4.38 10.58 -2.08
C GLY A 105 -4.72 9.40 -1.18
N ASN A 106 -4.79 8.17 -1.72
CA ASN A 106 -4.98 6.99 -0.88
C ASN A 106 -3.78 6.79 0.04
N GLN A 107 -4.04 6.47 1.31
CA GLN A 107 -3.00 6.34 2.33
C GLN A 107 -2.36 4.96 2.25
N LEU A 108 -1.06 4.93 2.02
CA LEU A 108 -0.28 3.69 1.94
C LEU A 108 0.75 3.68 3.07
N ILE A 109 0.86 2.55 3.75
CA ILE A 109 1.83 2.36 4.83
C ILE A 109 2.67 1.15 4.49
N LEU A 110 3.97 1.38 4.30
CA LEU A 110 4.95 0.31 4.17
C LEU A 110 5.51 0.08 5.57
N TYR A 111 5.52 -1.17 6.03
CA TYR A 111 5.83 -1.40 7.44
C TYR A 111 6.47 -2.75 7.68
N PHE A 112 7.01 -2.88 8.88
CA PHE A 112 7.44 -4.16 9.45
C PHE A 112 6.98 -4.24 10.90
N ALA A 113 6.27 -5.28 11.24
CA ALA A 113 5.81 -5.56 12.60
C ALA A 113 6.34 -6.90 13.11
N GLY A 114 6.53 -7.88 12.23
CA GLY A 114 6.94 -9.21 12.63
C GLY A 114 5.94 -9.81 13.61
N GLU A 115 6.42 -10.32 14.73
CA GLU A 115 5.59 -10.91 15.79
C GLU A 115 4.59 -9.90 16.38
N ASN A 116 4.94 -8.63 16.37
CA ASN A 116 4.11 -7.61 17.03
C ASN A 116 2.82 -7.31 16.30
N ARG A 117 2.57 -7.91 15.12
CA ARG A 117 1.28 -7.81 14.46
C ARG A 117 0.23 -8.73 15.10
N LEU A 118 0.58 -9.99 15.32
CA LEU A 118 -0.35 -10.98 15.90
C LEU A 118 -0.16 -11.18 17.40
N ASN A 119 1.06 -10.99 17.90
CA ASN A 119 1.42 -11.29 19.28
C ASN A 119 2.14 -10.12 19.96
N PRO A 120 1.56 -8.91 19.96
CA PRO A 120 2.16 -7.81 20.69
C PRO A 120 2.11 -8.09 22.21
N PRO A 121 2.93 -7.40 23.03
CA PRO A 121 2.88 -7.58 24.48
C PRO A 121 1.51 -7.36 25.11
N TRP A 122 0.67 -6.54 24.48
CA TRP A 122 -0.69 -6.20 24.96
C TRP A 122 -1.79 -6.99 24.27
N ARG A 123 -1.45 -8.09 23.61
CA ARG A 123 -2.46 -8.94 22.99
C ARG A 123 -3.51 -9.37 24.02
N VAL A 124 -4.79 -9.27 23.67
CA VAL A 124 -5.87 -9.79 24.53
C VAL A 124 -5.77 -11.31 24.65
N LYS A 125 -6.08 -11.77 25.84
CA LYS A 125 -5.99 -13.20 26.17
C LYS A 125 -7.30 -13.93 25.91
#